data_b62825cfaa95e87227b6e5702003ca59
#
_entry.id   b62825cfaa95e87227b6e5702003ca59
#
_cell.length_a   1.000
_cell.length_b   1.000
_cell.length_c   1.000
_cell.angle_alpha   90.00
_cell.angle_beta   90.00
_cell.angle_gamma   90.00
#
_symmetry.space_group_name_H-M   'P 1'
#
loop_
_entity.id
_entity.type
_entity.pdbx_description
1 polymer ?
#
loop_
_entity_poly.entity_id
_entity_poly.type
_entity_poly.pdbx_seq_one_letter_code
_entity_poly.pdbx_strand_id
1 'polypeptide(L)'
;GCTDVRHILVEDCLFWNAEFGNTLEIGYETRCDEITDVVFRNCDVVHCQYEGNQSGGVLTIHNADRAHVHDIVYENIRIEDAQEKFIDIKTLDSKYSRDRERGMVNDIFFKNIEITEGAFPVSIIRGFEMKNEVCRPHGFYFDNVVIHGEKVMSPGELHMVVELSDELKFQ
;
A
#
# COMPACT_ATOMS: atom_id res chain seq x y z
N GLY A 1 12.04 -3.14 -22.25
CA GLY A 1 12.09 -1.76 -21.79
C GLY A 1 11.02 -1.56 -20.71
N CYS A 2 11.29 -0.75 -19.76
CA CYS A 2 10.32 -0.40 -18.75
C CYS A 2 9.54 0.82 -19.24
N THR A 3 8.23 0.74 -19.21
CA THR A 3 7.33 1.81 -19.66
C THR A 3 6.62 2.37 -18.43
N ASP A 4 6.48 3.69 -18.37
CA ASP A 4 5.69 4.33 -17.34
C ASP A 4 4.27 3.80 -17.31
N VAL A 5 3.69 3.75 -16.12
CA VAL A 5 2.33 3.28 -15.88
C VAL A 5 1.48 4.46 -15.47
N ARG A 6 0.40 4.71 -16.24
CA ARG A 6 -0.50 5.84 -15.99
C ARG A 6 -1.93 5.47 -16.35
N HIS A 7 -2.89 6.13 -15.73
CA HIS A 7 -4.32 6.02 -16.05
C HIS A 7 -4.86 4.59 -15.91
N ILE A 8 -4.56 3.94 -14.80
CA ILE A 8 -5.07 2.60 -14.49
C ILE A 8 -6.29 2.72 -13.58
N LEU A 9 -7.35 2.05 -13.97
CA LEU A 9 -8.55 1.91 -13.15
C LEU A 9 -8.86 0.44 -12.92
N VAL A 10 -8.98 0.07 -11.65
CA VAL A 10 -9.49 -1.22 -11.20
C VAL A 10 -10.75 -0.95 -10.39
N GLU A 11 -11.90 -1.36 -10.90
CA GLU A 11 -13.17 -1.06 -10.25
C GLU A 11 -14.15 -2.22 -10.26
N ASP A 12 -15.08 -2.19 -9.31
CA ASP A 12 -16.19 -3.14 -9.19
C ASP A 12 -15.72 -4.61 -9.14
N CYS A 13 -14.61 -4.85 -8.43
CA CYS A 13 -13.97 -6.16 -8.35
C CYS A 13 -14.15 -6.80 -6.98
N LEU A 14 -14.24 -8.13 -6.97
CA LEU A 14 -14.18 -8.93 -5.76
C LEU A 14 -12.88 -9.73 -5.74
N PHE A 15 -12.16 -9.64 -4.63
CA PHE A 15 -10.88 -10.31 -4.45
C PHE A 15 -10.96 -11.38 -3.36
N TRP A 16 -10.43 -12.53 -3.70
CA TRP A 16 -10.19 -13.61 -2.76
C TRP A 16 -8.76 -14.10 -2.95
N ASN A 17 -7.91 -13.83 -1.98
CA ASN A 17 -6.55 -14.34 -1.95
C ASN A 17 -6.42 -15.40 -0.85
N ALA A 18 -6.34 -16.66 -1.22
CA ALA A 18 -6.24 -17.77 -0.27
C ALA A 18 -4.81 -18.00 0.22
N GLU A 19 -3.79 -17.81 -0.64
CA GLU A 19 -2.38 -18.06 -0.32
C GLU A 19 -1.47 -17.26 -1.25
N PHE A 20 -0.35 -16.78 -0.74
CA PHE A 20 0.74 -16.11 -1.47
C PHE A 20 0.34 -14.90 -2.30
N GLY A 21 0.69 -13.75 -1.85
CA GLY A 21 0.58 -12.51 -2.58
C GLY A 21 -0.22 -11.43 -1.85
N ASN A 22 -0.26 -10.30 -2.48
CA ASN A 22 -0.99 -9.14 -2.03
C ASN A 22 -2.30 -9.03 -2.81
N THR A 23 -3.25 -8.26 -2.30
CA THR A 23 -4.53 -8.13 -2.99
C THR A 23 -4.51 -6.98 -3.98
N LEU A 24 -4.37 -5.75 -3.51
CA LEU A 24 -4.31 -4.56 -4.35
C LEU A 24 -2.88 -4.02 -4.30
N GLU A 25 -2.03 -4.51 -5.21
CA GLU A 25 -0.58 -4.25 -5.15
C GLU A 25 -0.06 -3.46 -6.34
N ILE A 26 0.87 -2.55 -6.03
CA ILE A 26 1.82 -1.95 -6.98
C ILE A 26 3.22 -2.41 -6.57
N GLY A 27 3.92 -3.11 -7.43
CA GLY A 27 5.27 -3.64 -7.16
C GLY A 27 5.42 -5.11 -7.54
N TYR A 28 6.53 -5.72 -7.28
CA TYR A 28 7.81 -5.24 -6.75
C TYR A 28 8.70 -4.55 -7.79
N GLU A 29 8.67 -5.02 -9.04
CA GLU A 29 9.57 -4.62 -10.14
C GLU A 29 9.14 -3.28 -10.73
N THR A 30 9.41 -2.22 -10.03
CA THR A 30 9.03 -0.84 -10.37
C THR A 30 10.12 -0.13 -11.19
N ARG A 31 10.54 -0.75 -12.30
CA ARG A 31 11.66 -0.32 -13.16
C ARG A 31 11.24 0.64 -14.26
N CYS A 32 10.50 1.65 -13.94
CA CYS A 32 10.12 2.74 -14.85
C CYS A 32 10.48 4.08 -14.20
N ASP A 33 10.18 5.16 -14.86
CA ASP A 33 10.42 6.48 -14.28
C ASP A 33 9.25 6.87 -13.39
N GLU A 34 8.01 6.49 -13.77
CA GLU A 34 6.81 6.90 -13.06
C GLU A 34 5.69 5.84 -13.07
N ILE A 35 5.01 5.69 -11.93
CA ILE A 35 3.73 4.98 -11.78
C ILE A 35 2.76 5.95 -11.11
N THR A 36 1.76 6.40 -11.85
CA THR A 36 0.87 7.47 -11.39
C THR A 36 -0.56 7.30 -11.88
N ASP A 37 -1.50 7.98 -11.25
CA ASP A 37 -2.92 7.97 -11.62
C ASP A 37 -3.45 6.53 -11.70
N VAL A 38 -3.26 5.79 -10.60
CA VAL A 38 -3.79 4.45 -10.43
C VAL A 38 -4.91 4.49 -9.39
N VAL A 39 -6.08 4.04 -9.77
CA VAL A 39 -7.27 4.05 -8.92
C VAL A 39 -7.79 2.65 -8.74
N PHE A 40 -7.91 2.22 -7.48
CA PHE A 40 -8.67 1.05 -7.06
C PHE A 40 -9.95 1.55 -6.39
N ARG A 41 -11.12 1.21 -6.93
CA ARG A 41 -12.37 1.69 -6.33
C ARG A 41 -13.51 0.68 -6.38
N ASN A 42 -14.44 0.83 -5.43
CA ASN A 42 -15.64 0.01 -5.35
C ASN A 42 -15.30 -1.49 -5.33
N CYS A 43 -14.31 -1.89 -4.54
CA CYS A 43 -13.85 -3.28 -4.51
C CYS A 43 -14.11 -3.93 -3.15
N ASP A 44 -14.43 -5.21 -3.19
CA ASP A 44 -14.55 -6.05 -2.00
C ASP A 44 -13.36 -7.01 -1.90
N VAL A 45 -12.73 -7.05 -0.74
CA VAL A 45 -11.69 -8.02 -0.40
C VAL A 45 -12.26 -8.97 0.64
N VAL A 46 -12.68 -10.15 0.21
CA VAL A 46 -13.31 -11.15 1.10
C VAL A 46 -12.29 -11.80 2.01
N HIS A 47 -11.10 -12.08 1.49
CA HIS A 47 -10.06 -12.71 2.26
C HIS A 47 -8.69 -12.38 1.71
N CYS A 48 -7.75 -11.98 2.57
CA CYS A 48 -6.35 -11.77 2.23
C CYS A 48 -5.45 -12.47 3.24
N GLN A 49 -4.73 -13.49 2.79
CA GLN A 49 -3.78 -14.26 3.57
C GLN A 49 -2.49 -14.42 2.80
N TYR A 50 -1.37 -14.37 3.49
CA TYR A 50 -0.04 -14.67 2.95
C TYR A 50 0.62 -15.75 3.80
N GLU A 51 0.96 -16.88 3.21
CA GLU A 51 1.76 -17.92 3.87
C GLU A 51 3.26 -17.68 3.65
N GLY A 52 4.01 -17.54 4.73
CA GLY A 52 5.46 -17.38 4.68
C GLY A 52 5.97 -16.18 5.48
N ASN A 53 7.01 -15.54 4.98
CA ASN A 53 7.71 -14.48 5.70
C ASN A 53 7.09 -13.07 5.59
N GLN A 54 5.77 -12.98 5.68
CA GLN A 54 5.08 -11.72 5.99
C GLN A 54 5.38 -10.53 5.06
N SER A 55 5.41 -10.74 3.78
CA SER A 55 5.52 -9.64 2.83
C SER A 55 4.20 -9.25 2.17
N GLY A 56 3.10 -9.85 2.61
CA GLY A 56 1.78 -9.63 2.07
C GLY A 56 0.98 -8.53 2.77
N GLY A 57 -0.02 -8.01 2.08
CA GLY A 57 -0.97 -7.04 2.61
C GLY A 57 -2.15 -6.82 1.68
N VAL A 58 -3.17 -6.12 2.18
CA VAL A 58 -4.36 -5.82 1.37
C VAL A 58 -4.09 -4.65 0.43
N LEU A 59 -3.68 -3.50 0.97
CA LEU A 59 -3.38 -2.29 0.21
C LEU A 59 -1.86 -2.10 0.21
N THR A 60 -1.22 -2.39 -0.92
CA THR A 60 0.22 -2.63 -0.93
C THR A 60 0.94 -1.83 -2.01
N ILE A 61 2.06 -1.21 -1.65
CA ILE A 61 3.01 -0.61 -2.58
C ILE A 61 4.42 -1.05 -2.18
N HIS A 62 5.04 -1.89 -2.99
CA HIS A 62 6.44 -2.30 -2.81
C HIS A 62 7.30 -1.68 -3.91
N ASN A 63 7.84 -0.51 -3.64
CA ASN A 63 8.71 0.18 -4.60
C ASN A 63 10.15 -0.29 -4.45
N ALA A 64 10.52 -1.33 -5.21
CA ALA A 64 11.82 -1.98 -5.11
C ALA A 64 12.85 -1.52 -6.15
N ASP A 65 12.47 -0.62 -7.04
CA ASP A 65 13.36 -0.02 -8.05
C ASP A 65 13.19 1.52 -8.08
N ARG A 66 13.45 2.17 -9.19
CA ARG A 66 13.59 3.63 -9.26
C ARG A 66 12.30 4.42 -9.49
N ALA A 67 11.15 3.77 -9.66
CA ALA A 67 9.93 4.48 -10.01
C ALA A 67 9.52 5.53 -8.97
N HIS A 68 9.07 6.68 -9.44
CA HIS A 68 8.29 7.61 -8.65
C HIS A 68 6.82 7.13 -8.67
N VAL A 69 6.35 6.60 -7.55
CA VAL A 69 4.97 6.10 -7.38
C VAL A 69 4.17 7.17 -6.66
N HIS A 70 3.17 7.74 -7.32
CA HIS A 70 2.38 8.84 -6.74
C HIS A 70 0.97 8.92 -7.31
N ASP A 71 0.12 9.74 -6.68
CA ASP A 71 -1.29 9.90 -7.07
C ASP A 71 -2.02 8.56 -7.17
N ILE A 72 -1.89 7.74 -6.14
CA ILE A 72 -2.55 6.45 -6.03
C ILE A 72 -3.76 6.59 -5.12
N VAL A 73 -4.90 6.10 -5.58
CA VAL A 73 -6.17 6.20 -4.85
C VAL A 73 -6.74 4.82 -4.57
N TYR A 74 -7.00 4.54 -3.31
CA TYR A 74 -7.85 3.46 -2.83
C TYR A 74 -9.15 4.07 -2.33
N GLU A 75 -10.27 3.78 -2.98
CA GLU A 75 -11.56 4.42 -2.71
C GLU A 75 -12.70 3.42 -2.62
N ASN A 76 -13.53 3.52 -1.59
CA ASN A 76 -14.67 2.63 -1.39
C ASN A 76 -14.25 1.14 -1.40
N ILE A 77 -13.30 0.78 -0.57
CA ILE A 77 -12.82 -0.60 -0.44
C ILE A 77 -13.37 -1.20 0.86
N ARG A 78 -14.08 -2.30 0.73
CA ARG A 78 -14.58 -3.08 1.85
C ARG A 78 -13.77 -4.35 2.03
N ILE A 79 -13.31 -4.59 3.25
CA ILE A 79 -12.44 -5.70 3.60
C ILE A 79 -13.12 -6.54 4.68
N GLU A 80 -13.32 -7.83 4.43
CA GLU A 80 -13.94 -8.73 5.39
C GLU A 80 -12.91 -9.39 6.31
N ASP A 81 -11.81 -9.89 5.76
CA ASP A 81 -10.77 -10.55 6.54
C ASP A 81 -9.37 -10.28 5.99
N ALA A 82 -8.57 -9.55 6.76
CA ALA A 82 -7.17 -9.25 6.46
C ALA A 82 -6.27 -9.96 7.47
N GLN A 83 -5.74 -11.13 7.15
CA GLN A 83 -4.90 -11.92 8.05
C GLN A 83 -3.42 -11.53 8.04
N GLU A 84 -2.99 -10.79 7.04
CA GLU A 84 -1.65 -10.22 6.97
C GLU A 84 -1.69 -8.72 7.30
N LYS A 85 -0.93 -7.88 6.62
CA LYS A 85 -1.00 -6.44 6.85
C LYS A 85 -2.23 -5.82 6.17
N PHE A 86 -2.81 -4.85 6.83
CA PHE A 86 -3.85 -4.04 6.21
C PHE A 86 -3.24 -3.14 5.13
N ILE A 87 -2.25 -2.35 5.52
CA ILE A 87 -1.47 -1.49 4.63
C ILE A 87 -0.01 -1.90 4.69
N ASP A 88 0.63 -2.12 3.54
CA ASP A 88 2.05 -2.43 3.46
C ASP A 88 2.75 -1.60 2.36
N ILE A 89 3.22 -0.42 2.72
CA ILE A 89 3.88 0.50 1.79
C ILE A 89 5.35 0.62 2.14
N LYS A 90 6.21 0.27 1.19
CA LYS A 90 7.66 0.27 1.39
C LYS A 90 8.41 0.73 0.16
N THR A 91 9.42 1.56 0.38
CA THR A 91 10.58 1.62 -0.51
C THR A 91 11.61 0.64 0.05
N LEU A 92 12.12 -0.27 -0.78
CA LEU A 92 12.95 -1.38 -0.28
C LEU A 92 13.98 -1.87 -1.29
N ASP A 93 14.99 -2.54 -0.79
CA ASP A 93 15.87 -3.40 -1.60
C ASP A 93 15.48 -4.86 -1.39
N SER A 94 15.33 -5.59 -2.47
CA SER A 94 14.89 -6.98 -2.45
C SER A 94 15.65 -7.82 -3.49
N LYS A 95 15.48 -9.13 -3.43
CA LYS A 95 16.02 -10.03 -4.46
C LYS A 95 15.47 -9.76 -5.87
N TYR A 96 14.38 -9.02 -5.97
CA TYR A 96 13.75 -8.64 -7.24
C TYR A 96 14.23 -7.29 -7.77
N SER A 97 14.85 -6.46 -6.93
CA SER A 97 15.40 -5.17 -7.34
C SER A 97 16.46 -5.34 -8.44
N ARG A 98 16.44 -4.46 -9.42
CA ARG A 98 17.37 -4.46 -10.57
C ARG A 98 18.06 -3.11 -10.75
N ASP A 99 17.41 -2.02 -10.36
CA ASP A 99 18.02 -0.71 -10.38
C ASP A 99 18.90 -0.49 -9.14
N ARG A 100 19.88 0.40 -9.24
CA ARG A 100 20.72 0.78 -8.11
C ARG A 100 20.04 1.80 -7.21
N GLU A 101 19.21 2.62 -7.81
CA GLU A 101 18.47 3.71 -7.19
C GLU A 101 17.14 3.18 -6.65
N ARG A 102 16.62 3.86 -5.62
CA ARG A 102 15.28 3.65 -5.10
C ARG A 102 14.44 4.89 -5.40
N GLY A 103 13.25 4.63 -5.89
CA GLY A 103 12.30 5.69 -6.19
C GLY A 103 11.54 6.18 -4.97
N MET A 104 10.71 7.17 -5.19
CA MET A 104 9.87 7.81 -4.18
C MET A 104 8.46 7.24 -4.19
N VAL A 105 7.80 7.29 -3.05
CA VAL A 105 6.35 7.03 -2.92
C VAL A 105 5.73 8.24 -2.23
N ASN A 106 4.73 8.89 -2.86
CA ASN A 106 4.01 10.00 -2.25
C ASN A 106 2.60 10.19 -2.81
N ASP A 107 1.81 10.99 -2.14
CA ASP A 107 0.43 11.33 -2.51
C ASP A 107 -0.45 10.08 -2.71
N ILE A 108 -0.59 9.33 -1.62
CA ILE A 108 -1.40 8.12 -1.55
C ILE A 108 -2.68 8.41 -0.76
N PHE A 109 -3.82 8.10 -1.35
CA PHE A 109 -5.13 8.45 -0.82
C PHE A 109 -5.92 7.20 -0.46
N PHE A 110 -6.38 7.13 0.79
CA PHE A 110 -7.28 6.10 1.31
C PHE A 110 -8.60 6.77 1.66
N LYS A 111 -9.66 6.48 0.88
CA LYS A 111 -10.97 7.13 1.00
C LYS A 111 -12.07 6.11 1.18
N ASN A 112 -12.84 6.22 2.26
CA ASN A 112 -13.93 5.28 2.55
C ASN A 112 -13.43 3.83 2.53
N ILE A 113 -12.48 3.50 3.38
CA ILE A 113 -11.96 2.14 3.54
C ILE A 113 -12.57 1.54 4.79
N GLU A 114 -13.13 0.35 4.70
CA GLU A 114 -13.76 -0.32 5.82
C GLU A 114 -13.25 -1.74 5.99
N ILE A 115 -12.84 -2.08 7.21
CA ILE A 115 -12.68 -3.47 7.67
C ILE A 115 -13.92 -3.82 8.49
N THR A 116 -14.76 -4.72 7.95
CA THR A 116 -16.07 -5.02 8.55
C THR A 116 -15.99 -6.06 9.66
N GLU A 117 -15.21 -7.11 9.45
CA GLU A 117 -15.08 -8.27 10.33
C GLU A 117 -13.63 -8.76 10.33
N GLY A 118 -13.40 -9.89 10.99
CA GLY A 118 -12.14 -10.62 10.91
C GLY A 118 -10.95 -9.96 11.58
N ALA A 119 -9.78 -10.41 11.17
CA ALA A 119 -8.53 -9.91 11.70
C ALA A 119 -8.21 -8.51 11.16
N PHE A 120 -7.57 -7.74 12.01
CA PHE A 120 -7.05 -6.44 11.67
C PHE A 120 -5.61 -6.36 12.17
N PRO A 121 -4.66 -6.78 11.35
CA PRO A 121 -3.25 -6.82 11.71
C PRO A 121 -2.58 -5.45 11.58
N VAL A 122 -1.26 -5.45 11.77
CA VAL A 122 -0.45 -4.23 11.65
C VAL A 122 -0.50 -3.63 10.25
N SER A 123 -0.29 -2.32 10.19
CA SER A 123 0.04 -1.59 8.97
C SER A 123 1.49 -1.13 9.01
N ILE A 124 2.12 -0.96 7.86
CA ILE A 124 3.51 -0.48 7.77
C ILE A 124 3.62 0.55 6.66
N ILE A 125 4.25 1.68 6.97
CA ILE A 125 4.78 2.61 5.98
C ILE A 125 6.26 2.81 6.29
N ARG A 126 7.13 2.42 5.34
CA ARG A 126 8.56 2.43 5.55
C ARG A 126 9.33 2.96 4.36
N GLY A 127 10.19 3.93 4.61
CA GLY A 127 11.19 4.38 3.67
C GLY A 127 12.43 3.47 3.64
N PHE A 128 13.42 3.91 2.89
CA PHE A 128 14.68 3.18 2.70
C PHE A 128 15.88 4.09 2.89
N GLU A 129 16.90 3.61 3.56
CA GLU A 129 18.14 4.33 3.77
C GLU A 129 19.31 3.61 3.08
N MET A 130 19.99 4.30 2.21
CA MET A 130 21.28 3.91 1.63
C MET A 130 22.37 4.84 2.15
N LYS A 131 23.64 4.46 1.96
CA LYS A 131 24.82 5.15 2.51
C LYS A 131 24.82 6.68 2.40
N ASN A 132 24.20 7.24 1.37
CA ASN A 132 24.18 8.68 1.11
C ASN A 132 22.80 9.20 0.67
N GLU A 133 21.75 8.38 0.75
CA GLU A 133 20.43 8.73 0.28
C GLU A 133 19.36 8.12 1.18
N VAL A 134 18.35 8.90 1.49
CA VAL A 134 17.20 8.45 2.28
C VAL A 134 15.95 8.69 1.44
N CYS A 135 15.29 7.61 1.05
CA CYS A 135 13.99 7.67 0.41
C CYS A 135 12.91 7.71 1.50
N ARG A 136 12.22 8.83 1.63
CA ARG A 136 11.16 9.06 2.63
C ARG A 136 9.80 9.15 1.95
N PRO A 137 9.02 8.08 1.91
CA PRO A 137 7.63 8.16 1.50
C PRO A 137 6.88 9.23 2.31
N HIS A 138 6.00 9.99 1.65
CA HIS A 138 5.27 11.08 2.30
C HIS A 138 3.92 11.37 1.64
N GLY A 139 3.08 12.18 2.28
CA GLY A 139 1.78 12.54 1.71
C GLY A 139 0.78 11.38 1.71
N PHE A 140 0.48 10.83 2.88
CA PHE A 140 -0.53 9.79 3.06
C PHE A 140 -1.80 10.39 3.65
N TYR A 141 -2.92 10.22 2.96
CA TYR A 141 -4.18 10.85 3.30
C TYR A 141 -5.24 9.78 3.61
N PHE A 142 -5.72 9.76 4.84
CA PHE A 142 -6.71 8.81 5.36
C PHE A 142 -8.02 9.55 5.61
N ASP A 143 -8.97 9.39 4.69
CA ASP A 143 -10.29 10.01 4.75
C ASP A 143 -11.35 8.93 4.95
N ASN A 144 -12.00 8.96 6.10
CA ASN A 144 -13.03 8.01 6.48
C ASN A 144 -12.58 6.54 6.41
N VAL A 145 -11.51 6.21 7.12
CA VAL A 145 -11.09 4.82 7.36
C VAL A 145 -11.79 4.30 8.61
N VAL A 146 -12.49 3.18 8.48
CA VAL A 146 -13.33 2.59 9.54
C VAL A 146 -12.91 1.15 9.80
N ILE A 147 -12.70 0.79 11.05
CA ILE A 147 -12.36 -0.56 11.46
C ILE A 147 -13.36 -1.03 12.51
N HIS A 148 -14.10 -2.10 12.19
CA HIS A 148 -15.13 -2.67 13.06
C HIS A 148 -16.14 -1.60 13.57
N GLY A 149 -16.51 -0.67 12.69
CA GLY A 149 -17.44 0.41 12.98
C GLY A 149 -16.85 1.65 13.66
N GLU A 150 -15.55 1.62 14.01
CA GLU A 150 -14.87 2.76 14.65
C GLU A 150 -14.00 3.50 13.62
N LYS A 151 -14.20 4.81 13.54
CA LYS A 151 -13.40 5.67 12.64
C LYS A 151 -12.00 5.85 13.20
N VAL A 152 -11.01 5.67 12.31
CA VAL A 152 -9.60 5.81 12.61
C VAL A 152 -9.14 7.24 12.43
N MET A 153 -8.47 7.80 13.42
CA MET A 153 -7.98 9.18 13.45
C MET A 153 -6.47 9.29 13.71
N SER A 154 -5.77 8.17 13.84
CA SER A 154 -4.34 8.16 14.15
C SER A 154 -3.63 6.89 13.65
N PRO A 155 -2.31 6.93 13.41
CA PRO A 155 -1.53 5.74 13.08
C PRO A 155 -1.62 4.63 14.15
N GLY A 156 -1.73 5.00 15.43
CA GLY A 156 -1.86 4.05 16.53
C GLY A 156 -3.12 3.18 16.44
N GLU A 157 -4.23 3.76 16.00
CA GLU A 157 -5.49 3.03 15.79
C GLU A 157 -5.44 2.10 14.57
N LEU A 158 -4.50 2.30 13.66
CA LEU A 158 -4.17 1.39 12.57
C LEU A 158 -3.12 0.34 12.95
N HIS A 159 -2.69 0.26 14.20
CA HIS A 159 -1.50 -0.51 14.60
C HIS A 159 -0.31 -0.26 13.64
N MET A 160 -0.15 0.98 13.20
CA MET A 160 0.76 1.32 12.11
C MET A 160 2.17 1.60 12.62
N VAL A 161 3.13 0.92 12.01
CA VAL A 161 4.56 1.21 12.14
C VAL A 161 4.95 2.20 11.03
N VAL A 162 5.46 3.36 11.42
CA VAL A 162 5.94 4.40 10.51
C VAL A 162 7.44 4.57 10.70
N GLU A 163 8.22 4.29 9.67
CA GLU A 163 9.68 4.39 9.71
C GLU A 163 10.19 5.13 8.47
N LEU A 164 11.03 6.13 8.67
CA LEU A 164 11.59 6.94 7.58
C LEU A 164 10.50 7.45 6.62
N SER A 165 9.40 7.95 7.16
CA SER A 165 8.26 8.44 6.40
C SER A 165 7.65 9.65 7.09
N ASP A 166 7.01 10.52 6.33
CA ASP A 166 6.49 11.80 6.79
C ASP A 166 5.06 12.06 6.27
N GLU A 167 4.39 13.06 6.83
CA GLU A 167 3.11 13.61 6.36
C GLU A 167 1.95 12.59 6.26
N LEU A 168 1.56 12.02 7.40
CA LEU A 168 0.33 11.25 7.51
C LEU A 168 -0.81 12.16 8.01
N LYS A 169 -1.92 12.21 7.30
CA LYS A 169 -3.09 13.04 7.63
C LYS A 169 -4.34 12.17 7.72
N PHE A 170 -5.05 12.30 8.84
CA PHE A 170 -6.30 11.59 9.14
C PHE A 170 -7.46 12.58 9.26
N GLN A 171 -8.61 12.24 8.65
CA GLN A 171 -9.82 13.05 8.68
C GLN A 171 -11.11 12.25 8.55
#